data_1f0ea2f6cc19e0ef0210a2d8fa9c73cd
#
_entry.id   1f0ea2f6cc19e0ef0210a2d8fa9c73cd
#
_cell.length_a   1.000
_cell.length_b   1.000
_cell.length_c   1.000
_cell.angle_alpha   90.00
_cell.angle_beta   90.00
_cell.angle_gamma   90.00
#
_symmetry.space_group_name_H-M   'P 1'
#
loop_
_entity.id
_entity.type
_entity.pdbx_description
1 polymer ?
#
loop_
_entity_poly.entity_id
_entity_poly.type
_entity_poly.pdbx_seq_one_letter_code
_entity_poly.pdbx_strand_id
1 'polypeptide(L)'
;DVVFTHLHFDHCGGAIIYNKKGVLEPFFKNASFWCHQKHWEWAINANKREKASFLKENIMPIHESGQLKLIEDNGPLISSPSLGFNILLVDGHTEKQMLPIINYKGQTIVFAGDLIPTLGHLPIPYIMGYDTRPLLTLEEKSFLLDLACRENYLLYLEHDPYNELISLKRDSKGVTFDKKFTLSSFFGD
;
A
#
# COMPACT_ATOMS: atom_id res chain seq x y z
N ASP A 1 -7.63 12.63 -6.31
CA ASP A 1 -7.53 11.17 -6.44
C ASP A 1 -7.32 10.53 -5.07
N VAL A 2 -7.89 9.34 -4.86
CA VAL A 2 -7.63 8.45 -3.73
C VAL A 2 -7.07 7.16 -4.31
N VAL A 3 -5.92 6.74 -3.83
CA VAL A 3 -5.25 5.50 -4.30
C VAL A 3 -5.24 4.51 -3.16
N PHE A 4 -5.88 3.37 -3.35
CA PHE A 4 -5.84 2.29 -2.38
C PHE A 4 -4.62 1.40 -2.65
N THR A 5 -3.85 1.13 -1.61
CA THR A 5 -2.84 0.06 -1.70
C THR A 5 -3.54 -1.27 -1.95
N HIS A 6 -4.57 -1.54 -1.19
CA HIS A 6 -5.48 -2.68 -1.31
C HIS A 6 -6.80 -2.40 -0.56
N LEU A 7 -7.76 -3.32 -0.64
CA LEU A 7 -9.14 -3.10 -0.20
C LEU A 7 -9.50 -3.82 1.12
N HIS A 8 -8.52 -4.17 1.95
CA HIS A 8 -8.82 -4.58 3.31
C HIS A 8 -9.48 -3.42 4.08
N PHE A 9 -10.33 -3.74 5.05
CA PHE A 9 -11.24 -2.77 5.69
C PHE A 9 -10.52 -1.58 6.33
N ASP A 10 -9.33 -1.79 6.87
CA ASP A 10 -8.52 -0.78 7.53
C ASP A 10 -7.77 0.15 6.55
N HIS A 11 -7.68 -0.23 5.26
CA HIS A 11 -7.07 0.58 4.20
C HIS A 11 -8.11 1.33 3.34
N CYS A 12 -9.33 0.84 3.24
CA CYS A 12 -10.35 1.47 2.40
C CYS A 12 -11.58 2.02 3.16
N GLY A 13 -11.79 1.59 4.40
CA GLY A 13 -13.01 1.93 5.15
C GLY A 13 -13.23 3.42 5.38
N GLY A 14 -12.15 4.20 5.55
CA GLY A 14 -12.23 5.66 5.71
C GLY A 14 -12.71 6.42 4.47
N ALA A 15 -12.83 5.75 3.32
CA ALA A 15 -13.33 6.35 2.08
C ALA A 15 -14.86 6.39 1.99
N ILE A 16 -15.59 5.76 2.91
CA ILE A 16 -17.05 5.60 2.89
C ILE A 16 -17.64 6.19 4.16
N ILE A 17 -18.81 6.84 4.01
CA ILE A 17 -19.59 7.40 5.13
C ILE A 17 -21.06 7.10 4.96
N TYR A 18 -21.81 7.19 6.06
CA TYR A 18 -23.27 7.28 6.02
C TYR A 18 -23.70 8.74 5.73
N ASN A 19 -24.51 8.93 4.70
CA ASN A 19 -25.13 10.23 4.45
C ASN A 19 -26.30 10.48 5.42
N LYS A 20 -26.92 11.67 5.32
CA LYS A 20 -28.06 12.07 6.18
C LYS A 20 -29.30 11.16 6.08
N LYS A 21 -29.38 10.32 5.05
CA LYS A 21 -30.47 9.36 4.84
C LYS A 21 -30.10 7.95 5.31
N GLY A 22 -28.91 7.77 5.92
CA GLY A 22 -28.43 6.46 6.35
C GLY A 22 -27.94 5.56 5.21
N VAL A 23 -27.62 6.13 4.04
CA VAL A 23 -27.09 5.39 2.88
C VAL A 23 -25.59 5.56 2.82
N LEU A 24 -24.87 4.48 2.57
CA LEU A 24 -23.43 4.49 2.37
C LEU A 24 -23.07 5.18 1.04
N GLU A 25 -22.09 6.08 1.08
CA GLU A 25 -21.60 6.80 -0.08
C GLU A 25 -20.13 7.17 0.08
N PRO A 26 -19.40 7.44 -1.03
CA PRO A 26 -18.01 7.90 -0.95
C PRO A 26 -17.89 9.22 -0.19
N PHE A 27 -16.92 9.30 0.72
CA PHE A 27 -16.61 10.53 1.47
C PHE A 27 -16.05 11.62 0.55
N PHE A 28 -15.11 11.26 -0.33
CA PHE A 28 -14.49 12.19 -1.27
C PHE A 28 -15.29 12.28 -2.56
N LYS A 29 -16.28 13.18 -2.58
CA LYS A 29 -17.29 13.30 -3.65
C LYS A 29 -16.73 13.59 -5.05
N ASN A 30 -15.57 14.26 -5.12
CA ASN A 30 -14.95 14.72 -6.38
C ASN A 30 -13.69 13.93 -6.72
N ALA A 31 -13.35 12.89 -5.97
CA ALA A 31 -12.17 12.09 -6.22
C ALA A 31 -12.47 10.91 -7.16
N SER A 32 -11.49 10.51 -7.95
CA SER A 32 -11.43 9.16 -8.52
C SER A 32 -10.74 8.25 -7.51
N PHE A 33 -11.26 7.03 -7.35
CA PHE A 33 -10.68 6.00 -6.48
C PHE A 33 -9.98 4.96 -7.33
N TRP A 34 -8.71 4.75 -7.07
CA TRP A 34 -7.85 3.88 -7.87
C TRP A 34 -7.48 2.61 -7.11
N CYS A 35 -7.65 1.47 -7.75
CA CYS A 35 -7.07 0.21 -7.34
C CYS A 35 -6.69 -0.64 -8.56
N HIS A 36 -5.94 -1.71 -8.35
CA HIS A 36 -5.62 -2.62 -9.45
C HIS A 36 -6.82 -3.49 -9.81
N GLN A 37 -7.07 -3.73 -11.12
CA GLN A 37 -8.21 -4.53 -11.59
C GLN A 37 -8.26 -5.92 -10.97
N LYS A 38 -7.16 -6.65 -10.99
CA LYS A 38 -7.11 -8.01 -10.41
C LYS A 38 -7.32 -8.00 -8.89
N HIS A 39 -6.88 -6.92 -8.21
CA HIS A 39 -7.17 -6.76 -6.79
C HIS A 39 -8.66 -6.55 -6.54
N TRP A 40 -9.32 -5.71 -7.36
CA TRP A 40 -10.76 -5.52 -7.30
C TRP A 40 -11.51 -6.85 -7.49
N GLU A 41 -11.16 -7.60 -8.55
CA GLU A 41 -11.77 -8.91 -8.85
C GLU A 41 -11.56 -9.91 -7.70
N TRP A 42 -10.37 -9.89 -7.08
CA TRP A 42 -10.03 -10.69 -5.92
C TRP A 42 -10.87 -10.32 -4.71
N ALA A 43 -11.00 -9.04 -4.39
CA ALA A 43 -11.72 -8.52 -3.23
C ALA A 43 -13.23 -8.83 -3.29
N ILE A 44 -13.88 -8.67 -4.45
CA ILE A 44 -15.31 -8.97 -4.61
C ILE A 44 -15.63 -10.47 -4.62
N ASN A 45 -14.62 -11.32 -4.91
CA ASN A 45 -14.70 -12.79 -4.91
C ASN A 45 -13.80 -13.40 -3.82
N ALA A 46 -13.71 -12.75 -2.67
CA ALA A 46 -12.78 -13.08 -1.62
C ALA A 46 -12.77 -14.56 -1.23
N ASN A 47 -11.57 -15.13 -1.12
CA ASN A 47 -11.37 -16.48 -0.62
C ASN A 47 -11.69 -16.59 0.89
N LYS A 48 -11.76 -17.83 1.40
CA LYS A 48 -12.15 -18.07 2.80
C LYS A 48 -11.18 -17.48 3.84
N ARG A 49 -9.91 -17.27 3.48
CA ARG A 49 -8.89 -16.70 4.37
C ARG A 49 -9.07 -15.20 4.55
N GLU A 50 -9.35 -14.47 3.46
CA GLU A 50 -9.40 -13.01 3.44
C GLU A 50 -10.82 -12.43 3.52
N LYS A 51 -11.86 -13.28 3.41
CA LYS A 51 -13.26 -12.81 3.35
C LYS A 51 -13.63 -11.84 4.48
N ALA A 52 -13.06 -12.02 5.66
CA ALA A 52 -13.33 -11.16 6.81
C ALA A 52 -12.65 -9.78 6.68
N SER A 53 -11.63 -9.65 5.84
CA SER A 53 -10.91 -8.39 5.59
C SER A 53 -11.56 -7.54 4.51
N PHE A 54 -12.36 -8.13 3.61
CA PHE A 54 -13.05 -7.42 2.53
C PHE A 54 -14.52 -7.16 2.89
N LEU A 55 -14.80 -5.98 3.42
CA LEU A 55 -16.17 -5.58 3.78
C LEU A 55 -16.86 -4.96 2.57
N LYS A 56 -17.97 -5.56 2.12
CA LYS A 56 -18.70 -5.09 0.93
C LYS A 56 -19.22 -3.65 1.09
N GLU A 57 -19.59 -3.26 2.29
CA GLU A 57 -20.00 -1.91 2.65
C GLU A 57 -18.92 -0.85 2.43
N ASN A 58 -17.65 -1.22 2.45
CA ASN A 58 -16.52 -0.32 2.18
C ASN A 58 -16.16 -0.26 0.68
N ILE A 59 -16.52 -1.28 -0.08
CA ILE A 59 -16.04 -1.48 -1.45
C ILE A 59 -17.13 -1.11 -2.47
N MET A 60 -18.34 -1.65 -2.30
CA MET A 60 -19.41 -1.54 -3.29
C MET A 60 -19.88 -0.09 -3.54
N PRO A 61 -20.02 0.78 -2.51
CA PRO A 61 -20.45 2.16 -2.75
C PRO A 61 -19.52 2.96 -3.66
N ILE A 62 -18.19 2.64 -3.67
CA ILE A 62 -17.24 3.29 -4.58
C ILE A 62 -17.53 2.90 -6.03
N HIS A 63 -17.78 1.63 -6.27
CA HIS A 63 -18.13 1.14 -7.61
C HIS A 63 -19.46 1.70 -8.08
N GLU A 64 -20.48 1.65 -7.24
CA GLU A 64 -21.84 2.11 -7.54
C GLU A 64 -21.90 3.61 -7.79
N SER A 65 -21.00 4.40 -7.20
CA SER A 65 -20.88 5.85 -7.46
C SER A 65 -20.32 6.20 -8.84
N GLY A 66 -19.69 5.23 -9.54
CA GLY A 66 -18.99 5.46 -10.80
C GLY A 66 -17.62 6.14 -10.65
N GLN A 67 -17.12 6.31 -9.41
CA GLN A 67 -15.83 6.96 -9.14
C GLN A 67 -14.63 5.99 -9.19
N LEU A 68 -14.86 4.67 -9.28
CA LEU A 68 -13.80 3.66 -9.34
C LEU A 68 -13.05 3.74 -10.66
N LYS A 69 -11.73 3.74 -10.58
CA LYS A 69 -10.78 3.63 -11.70
C LYS A 69 -9.88 2.42 -11.48
N LEU A 70 -9.73 1.60 -12.51
CA LEU A 70 -8.95 0.37 -12.44
C LEU A 70 -7.65 0.51 -13.21
N ILE A 71 -6.55 0.05 -12.61
CA ILE A 71 -5.24 -0.07 -13.24
C ILE A 71 -5.12 -1.51 -13.74
N GLU A 72 -4.84 -1.67 -15.05
CA GLU A 72 -4.81 -2.98 -15.71
C GLU A 72 -3.39 -3.48 -16.02
N ASP A 73 -2.38 -2.62 -15.90
CA ASP A 73 -0.98 -2.99 -16.16
C ASP A 73 -0.51 -4.02 -15.11
N ASN A 74 0.06 -5.12 -15.59
CA ASN A 74 0.47 -6.26 -14.76
C ASN A 74 1.99 -6.37 -14.59
N GLY A 75 2.77 -5.38 -15.03
CA GLY A 75 4.21 -5.33 -14.76
C GLY A 75 4.49 -5.26 -13.25
N PRO A 76 5.65 -5.75 -12.79
CA PRO A 76 5.99 -5.64 -11.36
C PRO A 76 6.18 -4.18 -10.93
N LEU A 77 6.67 -3.34 -11.81
CA LEU A 77 6.81 -1.90 -11.62
C LEU A 77 6.10 -1.20 -12.78
N ILE A 78 5.08 -0.42 -12.46
CA ILE A 78 4.28 0.30 -13.45
C ILE A 78 4.44 1.81 -13.27
N SER A 79 4.46 2.52 -14.39
CA SER A 79 4.37 3.98 -14.40
C SER A 79 2.91 4.38 -14.57
N SER A 80 2.42 5.24 -13.71
CA SER A 80 1.07 5.79 -13.78
C SER A 80 1.10 7.29 -14.08
N PRO A 81 1.16 7.69 -15.37
CA PRO A 81 1.22 9.11 -15.73
C PRO A 81 0.03 9.91 -15.19
N SER A 82 -1.15 9.30 -15.13
CA SER A 82 -2.36 9.95 -14.59
C SER A 82 -2.28 10.23 -13.09
N LEU A 83 -1.52 9.45 -12.33
CA LEU A 83 -1.31 9.64 -10.90
C LEU A 83 -0.01 10.42 -10.60
N GLY A 84 0.92 10.50 -11.55
CA GLY A 84 2.18 11.22 -11.41
C GLY A 84 3.25 10.52 -10.59
N PHE A 85 3.11 9.21 -10.33
CA PHE A 85 4.09 8.39 -9.61
C PHE A 85 4.11 6.94 -10.13
N ASN A 86 5.13 6.19 -9.76
CA ASN A 86 5.25 4.78 -10.07
C ASN A 86 4.60 3.91 -8.97
N ILE A 87 4.26 2.68 -9.33
CA ILE A 87 3.65 1.72 -8.41
C ILE A 87 4.41 0.39 -8.52
N LEU A 88 4.87 -0.15 -7.40
CA LEU A 88 5.34 -1.51 -7.30
C LEU A 88 4.15 -2.41 -6.95
N LEU A 89 3.90 -3.45 -7.75
CA LEU A 89 2.86 -4.45 -7.48
C LEU A 89 3.45 -5.62 -6.69
N VAL A 90 2.77 -6.02 -5.62
CA VAL A 90 3.11 -7.17 -4.79
C VAL A 90 1.89 -8.05 -4.55
N ASP A 91 2.12 -9.34 -4.39
CA ASP A 91 1.07 -10.36 -4.32
C ASP A 91 1.12 -11.21 -3.04
N GLY A 92 2.14 -11.05 -2.22
CA GLY A 92 2.39 -11.87 -1.04
C GLY A 92 1.35 -11.69 0.07
N HIS A 93 1.07 -10.44 0.44
CA HIS A 93 0.05 -10.09 1.44
C HIS A 93 -1.35 -10.37 0.89
N THR A 94 -1.69 -9.75 -0.22
CA THR A 94 -2.94 -9.97 -0.97
C THR A 94 -2.68 -9.78 -2.47
N GLU A 95 -3.60 -10.20 -3.34
CA GLU A 95 -3.46 -10.08 -4.80
C GLU A 95 -3.28 -8.62 -5.22
N LYS A 96 -2.21 -8.33 -5.96
CA LYS A 96 -1.96 -7.01 -6.59
C LYS A 96 -2.10 -5.81 -5.64
N GLN A 97 -1.52 -5.91 -4.43
CA GLN A 97 -1.34 -4.76 -3.58
C GLN A 97 -0.42 -3.75 -4.29
N MET A 98 -0.82 -2.49 -4.30
CA MET A 98 -0.09 -1.37 -4.91
C MET A 98 0.76 -0.66 -3.87
N LEU A 99 2.05 -0.55 -4.10
CA LEU A 99 2.97 0.25 -3.29
C LEU A 99 3.39 1.49 -4.07
N PRO A 100 2.84 2.68 -3.78
CA PRO A 100 3.22 3.93 -4.43
C PRO A 100 4.69 4.28 -4.21
N ILE A 101 5.38 4.66 -5.30
CA ILE A 101 6.77 5.15 -5.30
C ILE A 101 6.72 6.60 -5.75
N ILE A 102 6.83 7.52 -4.80
CA ILE A 102 6.55 8.94 -4.98
C ILE A 102 7.85 9.73 -4.87
N ASN A 103 8.16 10.57 -5.87
CA ASN A 103 9.21 11.57 -5.73
C ASN A 103 8.63 12.87 -5.17
N TYR A 104 9.11 13.30 -4.03
CA TYR A 104 8.69 14.55 -3.39
C TYR A 104 9.90 15.35 -2.93
N LYS A 105 10.02 16.59 -3.37
CA LYS A 105 11.16 17.51 -3.07
C LYS A 105 12.54 16.85 -3.32
N GLY A 106 12.66 16.03 -4.37
CA GLY A 106 13.92 15.36 -4.74
C GLY A 106 14.23 14.08 -3.96
N GLN A 107 13.36 13.66 -3.03
CA GLN A 107 13.48 12.39 -2.33
C GLN A 107 12.41 11.42 -2.78
N THR A 108 12.78 10.18 -3.03
CA THR A 108 11.82 9.11 -3.33
C THR A 108 11.37 8.42 -2.06
N ILE A 109 10.06 8.33 -1.89
CA ILE A 109 9.39 7.66 -0.78
C ILE A 109 8.61 6.47 -1.37
N VAL A 110 8.74 5.30 -0.77
CA VAL A 110 7.89 4.15 -1.03
C VAL A 110 6.89 4.02 0.11
N PHE A 111 5.62 4.06 -0.21
CA PHE A 111 4.55 3.71 0.73
C PHE A 111 4.55 2.18 0.86
N ALA A 112 5.07 1.65 1.99
CA ALA A 112 5.42 0.24 2.09
C ALA A 112 4.20 -0.69 2.26
N GLY A 113 3.02 -0.12 2.55
CA GLY A 113 1.79 -0.88 2.72
C GLY A 113 1.96 -2.04 3.69
N ASP A 114 1.23 -3.10 3.43
CA ASP A 114 1.28 -4.32 4.23
C ASP A 114 2.38 -5.30 3.81
N LEU A 115 3.23 -4.91 2.85
CA LEU A 115 4.48 -5.65 2.60
C LEU A 115 5.47 -5.48 3.78
N ILE A 116 5.57 -4.25 4.32
CA ILE A 116 6.38 -3.92 5.49
C ILE A 116 5.58 -2.94 6.38
N PRO A 117 4.62 -3.44 7.18
CA PRO A 117 3.69 -2.56 7.89
C PRO A 117 4.35 -1.79 9.03
N THR A 118 5.37 -2.34 9.68
CA THR A 118 6.09 -1.70 10.79
C THR A 118 7.59 -1.98 10.72
N LEU A 119 8.39 -1.22 11.48
CA LEU A 119 9.83 -1.48 11.64
C LEU A 119 10.12 -2.90 12.15
N GLY A 120 9.24 -3.47 12.98
CA GLY A 120 9.37 -4.84 13.46
C GLY A 120 9.30 -5.90 12.35
N HIS A 121 8.67 -5.57 11.22
CA HIS A 121 8.60 -6.44 10.04
C HIS A 121 9.71 -6.19 9.02
N LEU A 122 10.67 -5.29 9.31
CA LEU A 122 11.78 -5.02 8.41
C LEU A 122 12.69 -6.26 8.18
N PRO A 123 13.09 -7.04 9.20
CA PRO A 123 13.90 -8.23 8.96
C PRO A 123 13.18 -9.24 8.07
N ILE A 124 13.88 -9.80 7.07
CA ILE A 124 13.28 -10.65 6.02
C ILE A 124 12.37 -11.75 6.58
N PRO A 125 12.74 -12.52 7.62
CA PRO A 125 11.87 -13.62 8.11
C PRO A 125 10.59 -13.15 8.81
N TYR A 126 10.48 -11.87 9.18
CA TYR A 126 9.34 -11.36 9.94
C TYR A 126 8.28 -10.83 8.98
N ILE A 127 7.28 -11.64 8.72
CA ILE A 127 6.12 -11.36 7.87
C ILE A 127 4.84 -11.42 8.69
N MET A 128 3.77 -10.82 8.16
CA MET A 128 2.49 -10.86 8.86
C MET A 128 1.82 -12.24 8.80
N GLY A 129 1.19 -12.64 9.89
CA GLY A 129 0.39 -13.86 9.93
C GLY A 129 -0.82 -13.85 8.99
N TYR A 130 -1.20 -12.68 8.49
CA TYR A 130 -2.32 -12.50 7.55
C TYR A 130 -1.94 -12.71 6.09
N ASP A 131 -0.65 -12.77 5.75
CA ASP A 131 -0.19 -12.93 4.37
C ASP A 131 -0.78 -14.18 3.72
N THR A 132 -1.25 -14.03 2.49
CA THR A 132 -1.84 -15.15 1.74
C THR A 132 -0.79 -16.03 1.11
N ARG A 133 0.36 -15.46 0.75
CA ARG A 133 1.50 -16.13 0.12
C ARG A 133 2.80 -15.75 0.84
N PRO A 134 3.03 -16.26 2.06
CA PRO A 134 4.12 -15.81 2.93
C PRO A 134 5.52 -15.98 2.32
N LEU A 135 5.76 -17.01 1.51
CA LEU A 135 7.06 -17.19 0.84
C LEU A 135 7.25 -16.14 -0.27
N LEU A 136 6.19 -15.76 -0.97
CA LEU A 136 6.26 -14.69 -1.95
C LEU A 136 6.52 -13.33 -1.28
N THR A 137 5.89 -13.07 -0.13
CA THR A 137 6.19 -11.88 0.68
C THR A 137 7.68 -11.75 1.00
N LEU A 138 8.37 -12.86 1.32
CA LEU A 138 9.81 -12.83 1.58
C LEU A 138 10.61 -12.37 0.35
N GLU A 139 10.27 -12.87 -0.83
CA GLU A 139 10.92 -12.51 -2.09
C GLU A 139 10.67 -11.03 -2.45
N GLU A 140 9.41 -10.60 -2.40
CA GLU A 140 9.00 -9.22 -2.69
C GLU A 140 9.61 -8.22 -1.71
N LYS A 141 9.64 -8.55 -0.42
CA LYS A 141 10.27 -7.74 0.61
C LYS A 141 11.78 -7.64 0.39
N SER A 142 12.45 -8.75 0.06
CA SER A 142 13.88 -8.74 -0.27
C SER A 142 14.16 -7.84 -1.46
N PHE A 143 13.35 -7.92 -2.52
CA PHE A 143 13.47 -7.07 -3.69
C PHE A 143 13.29 -5.58 -3.34
N LEU A 144 12.23 -5.24 -2.60
CA LEU A 144 11.97 -3.85 -2.20
C LEU A 144 13.10 -3.28 -1.34
N LEU A 145 13.57 -4.04 -0.34
CA LEU A 145 14.64 -3.58 0.55
C LEU A 145 15.97 -3.37 -0.19
N ASP A 146 16.32 -4.27 -1.11
CA ASP A 146 17.52 -4.13 -1.94
C ASP A 146 17.42 -2.90 -2.86
N LEU A 147 16.28 -2.71 -3.52
CA LEU A 147 16.01 -1.54 -4.36
C LEU A 147 16.09 -0.25 -3.54
N ALA A 148 15.34 -0.18 -2.45
CA ALA A 148 15.25 1.03 -1.63
C ALA A 148 16.61 1.41 -1.02
N CYS A 149 17.39 0.43 -0.56
CA CYS A 149 18.73 0.66 -0.03
C CYS A 149 19.72 1.15 -1.11
N ARG A 150 19.68 0.56 -2.32
CA ARG A 150 20.56 0.92 -3.43
C ARG A 150 20.27 2.33 -3.96
N GLU A 151 18.99 2.67 -4.07
CA GLU A 151 18.51 3.94 -4.65
C GLU A 151 18.30 5.04 -3.58
N ASN A 152 18.62 4.76 -2.31
CA ASN A 152 18.39 5.67 -1.17
C ASN A 152 16.92 6.12 -1.02
N TYR A 153 15.98 5.23 -1.23
CA TYR A 153 14.56 5.49 -1.00
C TYR A 153 14.25 5.47 0.50
N LEU A 154 13.29 6.27 0.92
CA LEU A 154 12.68 6.18 2.25
C LEU A 154 11.48 5.24 2.20
N LEU A 155 11.24 4.49 3.27
CA LEU A 155 10.02 3.71 3.44
C LEU A 155 9.07 4.43 4.39
N TYR A 156 7.83 4.64 3.97
CA TYR A 156 6.73 5.09 4.82
C TYR A 156 6.01 3.87 5.39
N LEU A 157 5.87 3.81 6.73
CA LEU A 157 5.33 2.67 7.46
C LEU A 157 3.95 3.03 8.05
N GLU A 158 2.89 2.63 7.39
CA GLU A 158 1.52 3.07 7.72
C GLU A 158 0.99 2.52 9.05
N HIS A 159 1.41 1.33 9.45
CA HIS A 159 0.98 0.68 10.69
C HIS A 159 1.95 0.87 11.86
N ASP A 160 3.02 1.65 11.70
CA ASP A 160 3.99 1.88 12.77
C ASP A 160 3.68 3.18 13.53
N PRO A 161 3.23 3.11 14.80
CA PRO A 161 2.87 4.31 15.55
C PRO A 161 4.07 5.17 15.98
N TYR A 162 5.31 4.69 15.78
CA TYR A 162 6.52 5.35 16.27
C TYR A 162 7.53 5.68 15.16
N ASN A 163 7.40 5.09 13.99
CA ASN A 163 8.37 5.18 12.91
C ASN A 163 7.66 5.47 11.58
N GLU A 164 7.41 6.74 11.32
CA GLU A 164 6.67 7.19 10.13
C GLU A 164 7.46 6.98 8.84
N LEU A 165 8.69 7.53 8.80
CA LEU A 165 9.64 7.35 7.70
C LEU A 165 10.92 6.72 8.22
N ILE A 166 11.47 5.78 7.45
CA ILE A 166 12.77 5.19 7.75
C ILE A 166 13.70 5.21 6.54
N SER A 167 15.01 5.37 6.80
CA SER A 167 16.07 5.08 5.85
C SER A 167 16.69 3.72 6.12
N LEU A 168 17.33 3.17 5.10
CA LEU A 168 17.96 1.86 5.12
C LEU A 168 19.47 1.99 4.94
N LYS A 169 20.22 1.01 5.46
CA LYS A 169 21.64 0.81 5.18
C LYS A 169 21.92 -0.66 4.93
N ARG A 170 23.05 -0.93 4.31
CA ARG A 170 23.56 -2.30 4.13
C ARG A 170 24.72 -2.55 5.08
N ASP A 171 24.68 -3.64 5.78
CA ASP A 171 25.76 -4.14 6.63
C ASP A 171 26.07 -5.62 6.34
N SER A 172 26.88 -6.26 7.19
CA SER A 172 27.24 -7.68 7.04
C SER A 172 26.05 -8.66 7.18
N LYS A 173 24.92 -8.21 7.70
CA LYS A 173 23.68 -9.01 7.86
C LYS A 173 22.68 -8.77 6.74
N GLY A 174 22.97 -7.85 5.82
CA GLY A 174 22.08 -7.47 4.72
C GLY A 174 21.56 -6.04 4.84
N VAL A 175 20.34 -5.79 4.34
CA VAL A 175 19.69 -4.48 4.46
C VAL A 175 19.01 -4.35 5.81
N THR A 176 19.31 -3.26 6.52
CA THR A 176 18.83 -3.01 7.88
C THR A 176 18.37 -1.55 8.04
N PHE A 177 17.67 -1.27 9.13
CA PHE A 177 17.30 0.06 9.55
C PHE A 177 18.54 0.96 9.77
N ASP A 178 18.45 2.23 9.33
CA ASP A 178 19.46 3.25 9.60
C ASP A 178 18.93 4.36 10.49
N LYS A 179 17.97 5.15 10.01
CA LYS A 179 17.40 6.30 10.72
C LYS A 179 15.90 6.38 10.56
N LYS A 180 15.24 7.06 11.49
CA LYS A 180 13.82 7.41 11.41
C LYS A 180 13.61 8.92 11.35
N PHE A 181 12.53 9.30 10.70
CA PHE A 181 12.10 10.68 10.51
C PHE A 181 10.58 10.78 10.62
N THR A 182 10.07 11.98 10.86
CA THR A 182 8.69 12.34 10.52
C THR A 182 8.68 13.07 9.17
N LEU A 183 7.56 13.09 8.47
CA LEU A 183 7.42 13.87 7.22
C LEU A 183 7.80 15.33 7.46
N SER A 184 7.27 15.95 8.52
CA SER A 184 7.59 17.34 8.88
C SER A 184 9.06 17.56 9.20
N SER A 185 9.71 16.64 9.95
CA SER A 185 11.13 16.81 10.29
C SER A 185 12.06 16.61 9.08
N PHE A 186 11.65 15.80 8.12
CA PHE A 186 12.46 15.52 6.93
C PHE A 186 12.29 16.59 5.85
N PHE A 187 11.06 17.07 5.62
CA PHE A 187 10.76 18.01 4.53
C PHE A 187 10.64 19.48 4.97
N GLY A 188 10.64 19.75 6.27
CA GLY A 188 10.69 21.11 6.80
C GLY A 188 9.36 21.88 6.67
N ASP A 189 8.26 21.21 6.88
CA ASP A 189 6.91 21.82 6.89
C ASP A 189 6.48 22.16 8.31
#